data_f7d3ab8e8730378dad5548bc0d92437a
#
_entry.id   f7d3ab8e8730378dad5548bc0d92437a
#
_cell.length_a   1.000
_cell.length_b   1.000
_cell.length_c   1.000
_cell.angle_alpha   90.00
_cell.angle_beta   90.00
_cell.angle_gamma   90.00
#
_symmetry.space_group_name_H-M   'P 1'
#
loop_
_entity.id
_entity.type
_entity.pdbx_description
1 polymer ?
#
loop_
_entity_poly.entity_id
_entity_poly.type
_entity_poly.pdbx_seq_one_letter_code
_entity_poly.pdbx_strand_id
1 'polypeptide(L)'
;MKKNKIEHYSDKEALDFHTNDKSGKIEIVSSKPMTTKRDLALAYSPGVAAPVKAIADNPELAYEYTTKGNLVAVISNGSAILGLGNLGAIASKPVMEGKAVLFKRFADIDSIDLEIDSEDTKEIINSIKSIAKSFGGINLEDIAAPNCFIIEDELKKILDIPVFHDDQHGTAIITTAALINAVDI
;
A
#
# COMPACT_ATOMS: atom_id res chain seq x y z
N MET A 1 10.86 3.74 36.65
CA MET A 1 10.18 3.62 35.34
C MET A 1 9.63 4.99 34.96
N LYS A 2 10.20 5.66 33.94
CA LYS A 2 9.63 6.89 33.40
C LYS A 2 8.32 6.55 32.72
N LYS A 3 7.19 7.07 33.20
CA LYS A 3 5.91 7.02 32.48
C LYS A 3 6.14 7.73 31.15
N ASN A 4 6.06 6.98 30.03
CA ASN A 4 5.92 7.60 28.71
C ASN A 4 4.68 8.49 28.76
N LYS A 5 4.88 9.81 28.72
CA LYS A 5 3.79 10.74 28.45
C LYS A 5 3.30 10.41 27.05
N ILE A 6 2.06 9.96 26.93
CA ILE A 6 1.35 9.96 25.65
C ILE A 6 1.32 11.43 25.24
N GLU A 7 1.99 11.76 24.14
CA GLU A 7 1.91 13.11 23.57
C GLU A 7 0.46 13.31 23.12
N HIS A 8 -0.22 14.26 23.74
CA HIS A 8 -1.56 14.67 23.34
C HIS A 8 -1.41 15.69 22.21
N TYR A 9 -1.99 15.39 21.08
CA TYR A 9 -2.16 16.31 19.95
C TYR A 9 -3.61 16.77 19.86
N SER A 10 -3.84 17.98 19.35
CA SER A 10 -5.16 18.50 19.04
C SER A 10 -5.57 18.17 17.61
N ASP A 11 -6.87 18.15 17.34
CA ASP A 11 -7.39 17.97 15.97
C ASP A 11 -6.81 19.01 15.01
N LYS A 12 -6.60 20.25 15.48
CA LYS A 12 -5.98 21.29 14.70
C LYS A 12 -4.54 20.95 14.30
N GLU A 13 -3.72 20.48 15.24
CA GLU A 13 -2.33 20.05 14.93
C GLU A 13 -2.31 18.90 13.93
N ALA A 14 -3.25 17.94 14.05
CA ALA A 14 -3.38 16.85 13.10
C ALA A 14 -3.76 17.35 11.70
N LEU A 15 -4.70 18.28 11.59
CA LEU A 15 -5.09 18.88 10.32
C LEU A 15 -3.95 19.71 9.70
N ASP A 16 -3.28 20.54 10.52
CA ASP A 16 -2.15 21.34 10.09
C ASP A 16 -0.99 20.44 9.57
N PHE A 17 -0.74 19.30 10.21
CA PHE A 17 0.26 18.32 9.74
C PHE A 17 -0.02 17.80 8.33
N HIS A 18 -1.29 17.63 7.95
CA HIS A 18 -1.66 17.13 6.63
C HIS A 18 -1.66 18.21 5.53
N THR A 19 -1.60 19.47 5.90
CA THR A 19 -1.67 20.61 4.95
C THR A 19 -0.40 21.43 4.86
N ASN A 20 0.47 21.42 5.89
CA ASN A 20 1.70 22.21 5.91
C ASN A 20 2.68 21.75 4.83
N ASP A 21 3.37 22.71 4.22
CA ASP A 21 4.34 22.55 3.13
C ASP A 21 3.71 21.95 1.88
N LYS A 22 3.41 20.65 1.89
CA LYS A 22 2.70 19.93 0.83
C LYS A 22 1.53 19.17 1.42
N SER A 23 0.41 19.13 0.72
CA SER A 23 -0.75 18.34 1.13
C SER A 23 -0.46 16.84 1.01
N GLY A 24 -0.98 16.06 1.96
CA GLY A 24 -0.79 14.60 2.03
C GLY A 24 0.55 14.19 2.62
N LYS A 25 0.86 12.90 2.54
CA LYS A 25 2.05 12.30 3.14
C LYS A 25 2.98 11.65 2.13
N ILE A 26 2.53 11.50 0.89
CA ILE A 26 3.25 10.80 -0.19
C ILE A 26 3.68 11.78 -1.25
N GLU A 27 4.90 11.64 -1.72
CA GLU A 27 5.44 12.33 -2.89
C GLU A 27 6.06 11.31 -3.84
N ILE A 28 5.78 11.46 -5.14
CA ILE A 28 6.39 10.63 -6.19
C ILE A 28 7.56 11.40 -6.79
N VAL A 29 8.76 10.82 -6.71
CA VAL A 29 9.98 11.42 -7.23
C VAL A 29 10.65 10.48 -8.24
N SER A 30 11.33 11.05 -9.24
CA SER A 30 12.10 10.25 -10.19
C SER A 30 13.34 9.65 -9.52
N SER A 31 13.54 8.33 -9.69
CA SER A 31 14.75 7.62 -9.24
C SER A 31 15.90 7.68 -10.26
N LYS A 32 15.65 8.20 -11.46
CA LYS A 32 16.65 8.32 -12.54
C LYS A 32 16.87 9.78 -12.89
N PRO A 33 18.07 10.16 -13.33
CA PRO A 33 18.33 11.51 -13.80
C PRO A 33 17.52 11.79 -15.07
N MET A 34 16.90 12.99 -15.14
CA MET A 34 16.10 13.45 -16.29
C MET A 34 16.53 14.83 -16.73
N THR A 35 17.86 15.06 -16.75
CA THR A 35 18.45 16.40 -16.95
C THR A 35 18.96 16.63 -18.36
N THR A 36 19.32 15.56 -19.08
CA THR A 36 19.88 15.65 -20.44
C THR A 36 18.94 15.06 -21.48
N LYS A 37 19.14 15.43 -22.74
CA LYS A 37 18.43 14.81 -23.87
C LYS A 37 18.71 13.31 -23.98
N ARG A 38 19.90 12.87 -23.54
CA ARG A 38 20.25 11.46 -23.49
C ARG A 38 19.44 10.74 -22.43
N ASP A 39 19.28 11.32 -21.24
CA ASP A 39 18.48 10.73 -20.18
C ASP A 39 17.02 10.54 -20.64
N LEU A 40 16.44 11.56 -21.26
CA LEU A 40 15.09 11.48 -21.83
C LEU A 40 14.97 10.40 -22.90
N ALA A 41 15.96 10.28 -23.79
CA ALA A 41 15.97 9.26 -24.83
C ALA A 41 16.07 7.83 -24.25
N LEU A 42 16.80 7.64 -23.16
CA LEU A 42 16.89 6.34 -22.46
C LEU A 42 15.65 6.02 -21.66
N ALA A 43 15.12 7.02 -20.93
CA ALA A 43 13.99 6.80 -20.00
C ALA A 43 12.64 6.70 -20.72
N TYR A 44 12.51 7.30 -21.90
CA TYR A 44 11.25 7.33 -22.66
C TYR A 44 11.47 6.89 -24.13
N SER A 45 11.49 7.79 -25.08
CA SER A 45 11.57 7.42 -26.49
C SER A 45 12.91 7.84 -27.08
N PRO A 46 13.63 6.95 -27.79
CA PRO A 46 13.29 5.58 -28.23
C PRO A 46 13.73 4.47 -27.26
N GLY A 47 14.54 4.77 -26.25
CA GLY A 47 15.23 3.79 -25.39
C GLY A 47 14.32 2.83 -24.65
N VAL A 48 13.12 3.30 -24.22
CA VAL A 48 12.12 2.49 -23.50
C VAL A 48 11.64 1.26 -24.28
N ALA A 49 11.83 1.23 -25.60
CA ALA A 49 11.47 0.06 -26.41
C ALA A 49 12.28 -1.20 -26.05
N ALA A 50 13.50 -1.05 -25.52
CA ALA A 50 14.33 -2.19 -25.14
C ALA A 50 13.75 -2.94 -23.92
N PRO A 51 13.50 -2.30 -22.75
CA PRO A 51 12.86 -3.01 -21.62
C PRO A 51 11.43 -3.48 -21.94
N VAL A 52 10.65 -2.76 -22.76
CA VAL A 52 9.32 -3.21 -23.19
C VAL A 52 9.40 -4.56 -23.91
N LYS A 53 10.31 -4.73 -24.87
CA LYS A 53 10.50 -5.99 -25.58
C LYS A 53 10.99 -7.09 -24.66
N ALA A 54 11.97 -6.78 -23.82
CA ALA A 54 12.50 -7.75 -22.84
C ALA A 54 11.41 -8.29 -21.89
N ILE A 55 10.54 -7.43 -21.37
CA ILE A 55 9.42 -7.82 -20.52
C ILE A 55 8.35 -8.59 -21.31
N ALA A 56 8.11 -8.25 -22.58
CA ALA A 56 7.19 -8.99 -23.44
C ALA A 56 7.66 -10.42 -23.67
N ASP A 57 8.97 -10.61 -23.85
CA ASP A 57 9.58 -11.93 -24.03
C ASP A 57 9.69 -12.73 -22.71
N ASN A 58 9.95 -12.05 -21.60
CA ASN A 58 10.01 -12.62 -20.26
C ASN A 58 9.39 -11.68 -19.22
N PRO A 59 8.12 -11.90 -18.79
CA PRO A 59 7.42 -11.04 -17.84
C PRO A 59 8.08 -10.87 -16.47
N GLU A 60 8.93 -11.81 -16.03
CA GLU A 60 9.66 -11.70 -14.76
C GLU A 60 10.65 -10.53 -14.75
N LEU A 61 11.11 -10.08 -15.91
CA LEU A 61 11.98 -8.91 -16.03
C LEU A 61 11.26 -7.59 -15.65
N ALA A 62 9.94 -7.60 -15.47
CA ALA A 62 9.23 -6.46 -14.92
C ALA A 62 9.70 -6.13 -13.47
N TYR A 63 10.11 -7.11 -12.71
CA TYR A 63 10.64 -6.90 -11.36
C TYR A 63 12.04 -6.23 -11.36
N GLU A 64 12.78 -6.38 -12.44
CA GLU A 64 14.11 -5.77 -12.61
C GLU A 64 14.04 -4.38 -13.24
N TYR A 65 13.21 -4.23 -14.27
CA TYR A 65 13.22 -3.02 -15.12
C TYR A 65 12.15 -1.99 -14.74
N THR A 66 11.28 -2.30 -13.77
CA THR A 66 10.24 -1.37 -13.31
C THR A 66 10.19 -1.27 -11.77
N THR A 67 9.36 -0.38 -11.28
CA THR A 67 9.11 -0.26 -9.83
C THR A 67 8.38 -1.46 -9.22
N LYS A 68 7.83 -2.37 -10.04
CA LYS A 68 7.10 -3.57 -9.59
C LYS A 68 7.88 -4.36 -8.54
N GLY A 69 9.20 -4.44 -8.66
CA GLY A 69 10.07 -5.20 -7.74
C GLY A 69 10.06 -4.70 -6.29
N ASN A 70 9.67 -3.45 -6.05
CA ASN A 70 9.63 -2.86 -4.71
C ASN A 70 8.38 -2.02 -4.46
N LEU A 71 7.28 -2.23 -5.18
CA LEU A 71 6.06 -1.42 -5.06
C LEU A 71 4.90 -2.25 -4.53
N VAL A 72 4.35 -1.84 -3.38
CA VAL A 72 3.15 -2.43 -2.76
C VAL A 72 1.97 -1.47 -2.89
N ALA A 73 0.81 -1.98 -3.28
CA ALA A 73 -0.44 -1.24 -3.19
C ALA A 73 -1.06 -1.41 -1.80
N VAL A 74 -1.39 -0.30 -1.15
CA VAL A 74 -2.30 -0.28 0.02
C VAL A 74 -3.70 -0.05 -0.49
N ILE A 75 -4.60 -1.02 -0.31
CA ILE A 75 -5.93 -0.97 -0.90
C ILE A 75 -7.00 -1.01 0.19
N SER A 76 -7.93 -0.07 0.11
CA SER A 76 -9.08 0.03 1.02
C SER A 76 -10.35 0.40 0.27
N ASN A 77 -11.50 0.13 0.88
CA ASN A 77 -12.77 0.75 0.50
C ASN A 77 -13.33 1.64 1.63
N GLY A 78 -12.58 1.79 2.73
CA GLY A 78 -12.95 2.62 3.87
C GLY A 78 -14.17 2.14 4.64
N SER A 79 -14.52 0.84 4.54
CA SER A 79 -15.71 0.28 5.20
C SER A 79 -15.50 -0.05 6.68
N ALA A 80 -14.25 -0.05 7.16
CA ALA A 80 -13.92 -0.32 8.56
C ALA A 80 -12.72 0.49 9.06
N ILE A 81 -12.77 1.80 8.91
CA ILE A 81 -11.71 2.71 9.36
C ILE A 81 -11.60 2.63 10.88
N LEU A 82 -10.39 2.38 11.38
CA LEU A 82 -10.10 2.10 12.78
C LEU A 82 -10.72 3.16 13.72
N GLY A 83 -11.65 2.73 14.57
CA GLY A 83 -12.33 3.58 15.55
C GLY A 83 -13.43 4.50 14.98
N LEU A 84 -13.58 4.58 13.64
CA LEU A 84 -14.52 5.48 12.97
C LEU A 84 -15.62 4.73 12.20
N GLY A 85 -15.38 3.46 11.82
CA GLY A 85 -16.33 2.64 11.08
C GLY A 85 -16.33 2.92 9.58
N ASN A 86 -17.51 2.77 8.94
CA ASN A 86 -17.66 2.96 7.50
C ASN A 86 -17.87 4.45 7.16
N LEU A 87 -16.83 5.10 6.68
CA LEU A 87 -16.87 6.47 6.18
C LEU A 87 -16.63 6.57 4.67
N GLY A 88 -16.40 5.43 4.01
CA GLY A 88 -16.20 5.30 2.57
C GLY A 88 -14.75 5.55 2.11
N ALA A 89 -14.54 5.26 0.84
CA ALA A 89 -13.23 5.20 0.21
C ALA A 89 -12.41 6.49 0.38
N ILE A 90 -12.96 7.63 -0.03
CA ILE A 90 -12.19 8.88 0.00
C ILE A 90 -11.81 9.34 1.42
N ALA A 91 -12.64 9.03 2.42
CA ALA A 91 -12.36 9.38 3.80
C ALA A 91 -11.23 8.51 4.40
N SER A 92 -10.99 7.32 3.87
CA SER A 92 -9.89 6.43 4.31
C SER A 92 -8.51 6.89 3.81
N LYS A 93 -8.45 7.72 2.76
CA LYS A 93 -7.20 8.12 2.12
C LYS A 93 -6.11 8.62 3.08
N PRO A 94 -6.38 9.49 4.08
CA PRO A 94 -5.34 9.90 5.01
C PRO A 94 -4.73 8.75 5.83
N VAL A 95 -5.51 7.71 6.13
CA VAL A 95 -5.03 6.50 6.82
C VAL A 95 -4.16 5.68 5.88
N MET A 96 -4.62 5.48 4.64
CA MET A 96 -3.93 4.69 3.62
C MET A 96 -2.58 5.29 3.21
N GLU A 97 -2.51 6.61 3.03
CA GLU A 97 -1.23 7.31 2.87
C GLU A 97 -0.31 7.09 4.08
N GLY A 98 -0.87 7.13 5.29
CA GLY A 98 -0.12 6.82 6.51
C GLY A 98 0.46 5.41 6.48
N LYS A 99 -0.32 4.40 6.10
CA LYS A 99 0.15 3.02 5.94
C LYS A 99 1.26 2.91 4.89
N ALA A 100 1.12 3.58 3.75
CA ALA A 100 2.16 3.59 2.72
C ALA A 100 3.48 4.20 3.22
N VAL A 101 3.42 5.27 4.00
CA VAL A 101 4.61 5.86 4.65
C VAL A 101 5.26 4.90 5.64
N LEU A 102 4.48 4.10 6.38
CA LEU A 102 5.03 3.08 7.29
C LEU A 102 5.80 1.99 6.52
N PHE A 103 5.30 1.52 5.38
CA PHE A 103 6.04 0.60 4.49
C PHE A 103 7.40 1.18 4.11
N LYS A 104 7.43 2.44 3.66
CA LYS A 104 8.69 3.11 3.31
C LYS A 104 9.60 3.27 4.52
N ARG A 105 9.06 3.73 5.65
CA ARG A 105 9.85 4.06 6.85
C ARG A 105 10.50 2.84 7.49
N PHE A 106 9.79 1.72 7.55
CA PHE A 106 10.23 0.55 8.32
C PHE A 106 10.79 -0.58 7.48
N ALA A 107 10.43 -0.66 6.21
CA ALA A 107 10.84 -1.76 5.33
C ALA A 107 11.54 -1.30 4.03
N ASP A 108 11.65 0.00 3.81
CA ASP A 108 12.15 0.60 2.55
C ASP A 108 11.38 0.10 1.30
N ILE A 109 10.11 -0.24 1.48
CA ILE A 109 9.20 -0.62 0.40
C ILE A 109 8.47 0.63 -0.08
N ASP A 110 8.52 0.89 -1.38
CA ASP A 110 7.72 1.92 -2.01
C ASP A 110 6.25 1.51 -1.99
N SER A 111 5.36 2.42 -1.66
CA SER A 111 3.95 2.10 -1.56
C SER A 111 3.07 3.29 -1.97
N ILE A 112 1.97 2.98 -2.61
CA ILE A 112 0.90 3.93 -2.94
C ILE A 112 -0.44 3.37 -2.45
N ASP A 113 -1.32 4.27 -2.10
CA ASP A 113 -2.68 3.95 -1.68
C ASP A 113 -3.66 4.03 -2.85
N LEU A 114 -4.64 3.14 -2.83
CA LEU A 114 -5.70 3.02 -3.84
C LEU A 114 -7.03 2.78 -3.12
N GLU A 115 -7.91 3.75 -3.17
CA GLU A 115 -9.23 3.68 -2.58
C GLU A 115 -10.26 3.22 -3.61
N ILE A 116 -10.92 2.07 -3.35
CA ILE A 116 -11.96 1.52 -4.21
C ILE A 116 -13.33 1.94 -3.69
N ASP A 117 -14.02 2.77 -4.44
CA ASP A 117 -15.37 3.26 -4.09
C ASP A 117 -16.45 2.22 -4.44
N SER A 118 -16.42 1.11 -3.70
CA SER A 118 -17.42 0.03 -3.83
C SER A 118 -17.52 -0.77 -2.53
N GLU A 119 -18.73 -1.27 -2.24
CA GLU A 119 -18.99 -2.25 -1.18
C GLU A 119 -19.23 -3.67 -1.75
N ASP A 120 -19.34 -3.79 -3.07
CA ASP A 120 -19.50 -5.10 -3.73
C ASP A 120 -18.16 -5.85 -3.76
N THR A 121 -18.14 -6.99 -3.07
CA THR A 121 -16.96 -7.85 -2.94
C THR A 121 -16.38 -8.29 -4.30
N LYS A 122 -17.27 -8.58 -5.29
CA LYS A 122 -16.82 -9.02 -6.62
C LYS A 122 -16.22 -7.86 -7.41
N GLU A 123 -16.80 -6.68 -7.28
CA GLU A 123 -16.29 -5.48 -7.93
C GLU A 123 -14.90 -5.13 -7.38
N ILE A 124 -14.73 -5.18 -6.05
CA ILE A 124 -13.43 -4.95 -5.39
C ILE A 124 -12.39 -5.97 -5.90
N ILE A 125 -12.72 -7.28 -5.89
CA ILE A 125 -11.81 -8.33 -6.36
C ILE A 125 -11.43 -8.10 -7.83
N ASN A 126 -12.38 -7.79 -8.71
CA ASN A 126 -12.10 -7.54 -10.12
C ASN A 126 -11.25 -6.30 -10.36
N SER A 127 -11.49 -5.23 -9.61
CA SER A 127 -10.70 -4.00 -9.67
C SER A 127 -9.25 -4.28 -9.28
N ILE A 128 -9.02 -4.95 -8.17
CA ILE A 128 -7.68 -5.32 -7.70
C ILE A 128 -6.99 -6.25 -8.70
N LYS A 129 -7.66 -7.29 -9.18
CA LYS A 129 -7.14 -8.21 -10.20
C LYS A 129 -6.66 -7.49 -11.45
N SER A 130 -7.40 -6.47 -11.89
CA SER A 130 -7.09 -5.73 -13.11
C SER A 130 -5.80 -4.90 -13.02
N ILE A 131 -5.42 -4.46 -11.83
CA ILE A 131 -4.23 -3.61 -11.60
C ILE A 131 -3.05 -4.37 -10.96
N ALA A 132 -3.28 -5.58 -10.45
CA ALA A 132 -2.32 -6.32 -9.62
C ALA A 132 -0.97 -6.55 -10.30
N LYS A 133 -0.91 -6.66 -11.63
CA LYS A 133 0.34 -6.85 -12.39
C LYS A 133 1.33 -5.69 -12.25
N SER A 134 0.88 -4.51 -11.84
CA SER A 134 1.72 -3.33 -11.61
C SER A 134 2.48 -3.37 -10.28
N PHE A 135 2.13 -4.30 -9.37
CA PHE A 135 2.64 -4.34 -8.00
C PHE A 135 3.41 -5.62 -7.71
N GLY A 136 4.36 -5.54 -6.78
CA GLY A 136 5.05 -6.68 -6.20
C GLY A 136 4.28 -7.33 -5.04
N GLY A 137 3.29 -6.63 -4.48
CA GLY A 137 2.42 -7.13 -3.41
C GLY A 137 1.24 -6.22 -3.16
N ILE A 138 0.26 -6.72 -2.40
CA ILE A 138 -0.95 -5.99 -2.03
C ILE A 138 -1.16 -6.10 -0.52
N ASN A 139 -1.32 -4.95 0.14
CA ASN A 139 -1.83 -4.82 1.49
C ASN A 139 -3.28 -4.36 1.46
N LEU A 140 -4.19 -5.17 1.98
CA LEU A 140 -5.58 -4.79 2.21
C LEU A 140 -5.69 -4.15 3.60
N GLU A 141 -6.40 -3.02 3.69
CA GLU A 141 -6.51 -2.23 4.91
C GLU A 141 -7.94 -1.70 5.08
N ASP A 142 -8.43 -1.64 6.32
CA ASP A 142 -9.72 -1.03 6.70
C ASP A 142 -10.93 -1.53 5.87
N ILE A 143 -10.93 -2.82 5.49
CA ILE A 143 -12.07 -3.48 4.83
C ILE A 143 -12.85 -4.27 5.88
N ALA A 144 -14.17 -4.04 5.95
CA ALA A 144 -15.02 -4.64 6.96
C ALA A 144 -15.13 -6.18 6.85
N ALA A 145 -15.12 -6.84 8.01
CA ALA A 145 -15.49 -8.26 8.09
C ALA A 145 -17.00 -8.44 7.82
N PRO A 146 -17.44 -9.56 7.18
CA PRO A 146 -16.63 -10.69 6.74
C PRO A 146 -15.99 -10.51 5.35
N ASN A 147 -16.29 -9.42 4.64
CA ASN A 147 -15.86 -9.21 3.25
C ASN A 147 -14.33 -9.20 3.10
N CYS A 148 -13.60 -8.68 4.09
CA CYS A 148 -12.14 -8.66 4.07
C CYS A 148 -11.53 -10.07 3.89
N PHE A 149 -12.08 -11.08 4.55
CA PHE A 149 -11.61 -12.47 4.44
C PHE A 149 -11.91 -13.05 3.05
N ILE A 150 -13.12 -12.80 2.53
CA ILE A 150 -13.53 -13.28 1.20
C ILE A 150 -12.63 -12.67 0.12
N ILE A 151 -12.39 -11.36 0.19
CA ILE A 151 -11.55 -10.63 -0.77
C ILE A 151 -10.11 -11.17 -0.72
N GLU A 152 -9.53 -11.28 0.47
CA GLU A 152 -8.16 -11.76 0.64
C GLU A 152 -8.00 -13.19 0.12
N ASP A 153 -8.90 -14.11 0.51
CA ASP A 153 -8.86 -15.51 0.10
C ASP A 153 -9.00 -15.70 -1.41
N GLU A 154 -9.91 -14.94 -2.04
CA GLU A 154 -10.07 -15.02 -3.50
C GLU A 154 -8.87 -14.42 -4.24
N LEU A 155 -8.34 -13.30 -3.78
CA LEU A 155 -7.16 -12.68 -4.39
C LEU A 155 -5.93 -13.58 -4.28
N LYS A 156 -5.71 -14.24 -3.13
CA LYS A 156 -4.62 -15.21 -2.93
C LYS A 156 -4.68 -16.41 -3.89
N LYS A 157 -5.89 -16.80 -4.33
CA LYS A 157 -6.07 -17.92 -5.29
C LYS A 157 -5.76 -17.52 -6.72
N ILE A 158 -6.00 -16.26 -7.09
CA ILE A 158 -5.96 -15.81 -8.48
C ILE A 158 -4.75 -14.94 -8.83
N LEU A 159 -4.01 -14.47 -7.84
CA LEU A 159 -2.82 -13.66 -8.02
C LEU A 159 -1.56 -14.45 -7.66
N ASP A 160 -0.48 -14.17 -8.37
CA ASP A 160 0.85 -14.74 -8.19
C ASP A 160 1.78 -13.88 -7.32
N ILE A 161 1.24 -12.82 -6.72
CA ILE A 161 1.93 -11.91 -5.81
C ILE A 161 1.35 -12.02 -4.40
N PRO A 162 2.11 -11.68 -3.34
CA PRO A 162 1.61 -11.65 -1.97
C PRO A 162 0.39 -10.75 -1.80
N VAL A 163 -0.65 -11.26 -1.14
CA VAL A 163 -1.83 -10.51 -0.69
C VAL A 163 -1.98 -10.72 0.80
N PHE A 164 -2.11 -9.62 1.55
CA PHE A 164 -2.16 -9.63 3.00
C PHE A 164 -3.15 -8.60 3.51
N HIS A 165 -4.00 -8.98 4.48
CA HIS A 165 -4.88 -8.05 5.19
C HIS A 165 -4.29 -7.77 6.56
N ASP A 166 -3.76 -6.56 6.76
CA ASP A 166 -2.98 -6.23 7.96
C ASP A 166 -3.82 -6.22 9.24
N ASP A 167 -5.00 -5.59 9.23
CA ASP A 167 -5.86 -5.51 10.42
C ASP A 167 -6.21 -6.88 11.00
N GLN A 168 -6.33 -7.90 10.15
CA GLN A 168 -6.65 -9.26 10.57
C GLN A 168 -5.40 -10.05 10.89
N HIS A 169 -4.54 -10.26 9.91
CA HIS A 169 -3.39 -11.16 10.05
C HIS A 169 -2.19 -10.50 10.73
N GLY A 170 -1.92 -9.20 10.47
CA GLY A 170 -0.86 -8.46 11.17
C GLY A 170 -1.16 -8.37 12.66
N THR A 171 -2.38 -8.00 13.01
CA THR A 171 -2.83 -7.96 14.42
C THR A 171 -2.77 -9.33 15.07
N ALA A 172 -3.17 -10.41 14.38
CA ALA A 172 -3.06 -11.78 14.91
C ALA A 172 -1.60 -12.17 15.18
N ILE A 173 -0.68 -11.84 14.28
CA ILE A 173 0.75 -12.14 14.43
C ILE A 173 1.34 -11.45 15.66
N ILE A 174 1.16 -10.13 15.78
CA ILE A 174 1.75 -9.36 16.89
C ILE A 174 1.13 -9.75 18.23
N THR A 175 -0.19 -10.00 18.27
CA THR A 175 -0.88 -10.42 19.48
C THR A 175 -0.42 -11.81 19.94
N THR A 176 -0.26 -12.75 18.99
CA THR A 176 0.25 -14.08 19.28
C THR A 176 1.69 -14.03 19.79
N ALA A 177 2.55 -13.24 19.15
CA ALA A 177 3.93 -13.07 19.59
C ALA A 177 4.01 -12.46 21.00
N ALA A 178 3.19 -11.47 21.31
CA ALA A 178 3.11 -10.88 22.64
C ALA A 178 2.61 -11.89 23.69
N LEU A 179 1.62 -12.71 23.34
CA LEU A 179 1.09 -13.75 24.24
C LEU A 179 2.13 -14.83 24.54
N ILE A 180 2.85 -15.32 23.51
CA ILE A 180 3.94 -16.29 23.70
C ILE A 180 4.97 -15.73 24.69
N ASN A 181 5.45 -14.52 24.48
CA ASN A 181 6.42 -13.89 25.37
C ASN A 181 5.87 -13.68 26.79
N ALA A 182 4.59 -13.40 26.96
CA ALA A 182 3.99 -13.21 28.27
C ALA A 182 3.81 -14.52 29.07
N VAL A 183 3.70 -15.66 28.39
CA VAL A 183 3.57 -16.98 29.04
C VAL A 183 4.93 -17.53 29.46
N ASP A 184 6.02 -17.07 28.81
CA ASP A 184 7.39 -17.49 29.11
C ASP A 184 8.02 -16.71 30.29
N ILE A 185 7.31 -15.74 30.89
CA ILE A 185 7.74 -14.96 32.06
C ILE A 185 7.14 -15.55 33.34
#